data_c300f00aa47a7f5d811122a413a8eee5
#
_entry.id   c300f00aa47a7f5d811122a413a8eee5
#
_cell.length_a   1.000
_cell.length_b   1.000
_cell.length_c   1.000
_cell.angle_alpha   90.00
_cell.angle_beta   90.00
_cell.angle_gamma   90.00
#
_symmetry.space_group_name_H-M   'P 1'
#
loop_
_entity.id
_entity.type
_entity.pdbx_description
1 polymer ?
#
loop_
_entity_poly.entity_id
_entity_poly.type
_entity_poly.pdbx_seq_one_letter_code
_entity_poly.pdbx_strand_id
1 'polypeptide(L)'
;MGGLDKVPVKGIAAVVGAVLLLILAFTTPFSSASDTQAATEEPEVTQVGDGAAIPTARTAVTTPPAEHPAVSIPAPAAGAKPTQTVVISVDGGCETDKGTIRSFLDVGKQVQGRFTFFMSGLCLLPDAQRMQYRPPGHLPGQSDIGFATAELVDARVRVFADMWNEGHEVGTHFLGHFCGSGGVAGWSTQEWRDEITQARQFLDNWAANNPQVTDQSLTLPFDSSVIKGDRTPCLEGDRPAMWAAFAAEGFRYEASDPGVLQWPRKVAQNKLWQFPLPALKLSGTNLWVLSMDYNLLVNQTNGETDVAPGECARVEQQTYQTYMDALEGVYNGNRAPLFLGSHLNSWVCDSYIKALQRFIVDAKTKYPDIMFVSNNDLADWLDGMDPATLKGLQQLPEQKY
;
A
#
# COMPACT_ATOMS: atom_id res chain seq x y z
N MET A 1 -47.73 29.50 -16.81
CA MET A 1 -48.11 28.61 -15.69
C MET A 1 -47.77 27.20 -16.13
N GLY A 2 -46.70 26.62 -15.62
CA GLY A 2 -46.23 25.28 -15.92
C GLY A 2 -45.13 24.94 -14.94
N GLY A 3 -45.42 24.00 -14.04
CA GLY A 3 -44.59 23.67 -12.91
C GLY A 3 -43.25 23.04 -13.28
N LEU A 4 -42.24 23.41 -12.54
CA LEU A 4 -40.92 22.75 -12.49
C LEU A 4 -40.99 21.57 -11.52
N ASP A 5 -40.99 20.38 -12.07
CA ASP A 5 -40.87 19.15 -11.31
C ASP A 5 -39.46 19.02 -10.71
N LYS A 6 -39.38 18.91 -9.41
CA LYS A 6 -38.15 18.72 -8.62
C LYS A 6 -37.76 17.26 -8.75
N VAL A 7 -36.57 16.98 -9.29
CA VAL A 7 -35.90 15.70 -9.25
C VAL A 7 -35.35 15.47 -7.82
N PRO A 8 -35.64 14.37 -7.15
CA PRO A 8 -35.15 14.13 -5.79
C PRO A 8 -33.70 13.68 -5.79
N VAL A 9 -32.85 14.50 -5.20
CA VAL A 9 -31.46 14.15 -4.84
C VAL A 9 -31.51 13.19 -3.63
N LYS A 10 -31.55 11.89 -3.90
CA LYS A 10 -31.48 10.82 -2.88
C LYS A 10 -30.50 9.72 -3.31
N GLY A 11 -29.24 10.03 -3.47
CA GLY A 11 -28.27 9.01 -3.87
C GLY A 11 -26.86 9.21 -3.31
N ILE A 12 -26.54 10.39 -2.81
CA ILE A 12 -25.15 10.72 -2.42
C ILE A 12 -24.90 10.58 -0.90
N ALA A 13 -25.95 10.60 -0.09
CA ALA A 13 -25.80 10.55 1.37
C ALA A 13 -25.49 9.16 1.95
N ALA A 14 -25.70 8.07 1.22
CA ALA A 14 -25.49 6.71 1.72
C ALA A 14 -24.03 6.25 1.64
N VAL A 15 -23.22 6.80 0.74
CA VAL A 15 -21.80 6.40 0.59
C VAL A 15 -20.91 7.13 1.59
N VAL A 16 -21.25 8.38 1.94
CA VAL A 16 -20.50 9.17 2.94
C VAL A 16 -20.79 8.69 4.37
N GLY A 17 -22.01 8.18 4.63
CA GLY A 17 -22.39 7.67 5.95
C GLY A 17 -21.68 6.36 6.36
N ALA A 18 -21.29 5.52 5.40
CA ALA A 18 -20.62 4.25 5.68
C ALA A 18 -19.14 4.43 6.04
N VAL A 19 -18.48 5.47 5.52
CA VAL A 19 -17.08 5.80 5.86
C VAL A 19 -16.99 6.43 7.27
N LEU A 20 -17.97 7.24 7.68
CA LEU A 20 -17.96 7.87 9.01
C LEU A 20 -18.32 6.91 10.16
N LEU A 21 -19.05 5.82 9.90
CA LEU A 21 -19.41 4.84 10.94
C LEU A 21 -18.26 3.88 11.31
N LEU A 22 -17.21 3.79 10.50
CA LEU A 22 -16.02 2.96 10.75
C LEU A 22 -15.01 3.61 11.71
N ILE A 23 -15.07 4.92 11.93
CA ILE A 23 -14.16 5.65 12.83
C ILE A 23 -14.56 5.51 14.31
N LEU A 24 -15.80 5.11 14.63
CA LEU A 24 -16.32 5.05 16.01
C LEU A 24 -16.15 3.71 16.73
N ALA A 25 -15.57 2.68 16.09
CA ALA A 25 -15.45 1.35 16.69
C ALA A 25 -14.10 1.06 17.38
N PHE A 26 -13.14 1.99 17.40
CA PHE A 26 -11.81 1.75 17.98
C PHE A 26 -11.48 2.58 19.22
N THR A 27 -12.47 2.97 20.03
CA THR A 27 -12.19 3.51 21.37
C THR A 27 -12.58 2.50 22.45
N THR A 28 -11.84 1.42 22.57
CA THR A 28 -11.77 0.67 23.84
C THR A 28 -10.40 0.90 24.46
N PRO A 29 -10.33 1.45 25.69
CA PRO A 29 -9.04 1.67 26.34
C PRO A 29 -8.46 0.34 26.79
N PHE A 30 -7.21 0.09 26.40
CA PHE A 30 -6.40 -0.94 27.03
C PHE A 30 -6.24 -0.58 28.50
N SER A 31 -6.71 -1.47 29.36
CA SER A 31 -6.60 -1.39 30.82
C SER A 31 -5.12 -1.46 31.21
N SER A 32 -4.64 -0.39 31.83
CA SER A 32 -3.37 -0.34 32.54
C SER A 32 -3.43 -1.27 33.78
N ALA A 33 -2.56 -2.25 33.83
CA ALA A 33 -2.26 -2.95 35.07
C ALA A 33 -1.21 -2.14 35.83
N SER A 34 -1.56 -1.79 37.04
CA SER A 34 -0.86 -0.95 38.01
C SER A 34 0.36 -1.64 38.63
N ASP A 35 1.37 -0.80 38.80
CA ASP A 35 2.37 -0.71 39.87
C ASP A 35 2.56 -1.86 40.86
N THR A 36 3.81 -2.35 40.88
CA THR A 36 4.40 -2.71 42.16
C THR A 36 5.86 -2.21 42.20
N GLN A 37 6.08 -1.22 43.08
CA GLN A 37 7.41 -0.75 43.48
C GLN A 37 8.16 -1.88 44.18
N ALA A 38 9.42 -2.08 43.81
CA ALA A 38 10.44 -2.65 44.70
C ALA A 38 11.73 -1.86 44.52
N ALA A 39 12.30 -1.53 45.65
CA ALA A 39 13.35 -0.55 45.87
C ALA A 39 14.75 -1.07 45.44
N THR A 40 15.54 -0.13 44.96
CA THR A 40 16.97 0.12 45.12
C THR A 40 17.90 -1.01 45.56
N GLU A 41 18.87 -1.34 44.71
CA GLU A 41 20.29 -1.53 45.06
C GLU A 41 21.12 -1.20 43.81
N GLU A 42 22.04 -0.23 43.95
CA GLU A 42 23.11 0.05 42.98
C GLU A 42 24.16 -1.04 43.08
N PRO A 43 24.69 -1.56 41.98
CA PRO A 43 25.96 -2.22 41.97
C PRO A 43 27.07 -1.29 41.44
N GLU A 44 28.11 -1.26 42.19
CA GLU A 44 29.45 -0.72 42.03
C GLU A 44 30.03 -0.85 40.62
N VAL A 45 30.53 0.27 40.08
CA VAL A 45 31.29 0.33 38.84
C VAL A 45 32.63 -0.34 39.00
N THR A 46 32.79 -1.52 38.46
CA THR A 46 34.10 -2.09 38.18
C THR A 46 34.47 -1.79 36.73
N GLN A 47 35.45 -0.91 36.56
CA GLN A 47 36.17 -0.74 35.30
C GLN A 47 36.91 -2.05 34.96
N VAL A 48 36.54 -2.64 33.83
CA VAL A 48 37.43 -3.54 33.10
C VAL A 48 37.54 -3.00 31.69
N GLY A 49 38.71 -2.46 31.40
CA GLY A 49 39.07 -2.13 30.02
C GLY A 49 39.32 -3.41 29.25
N ASP A 50 38.90 -3.41 28.01
CA ASP A 50 39.74 -3.81 26.89
C ASP A 50 38.96 -3.50 25.60
N GLY A 51 39.62 -2.81 24.67
CA GLY A 51 39.07 -2.28 23.46
C GLY A 51 38.51 -3.36 22.52
N ALA A 52 37.22 -3.53 22.55
CA ALA A 52 36.52 -4.07 21.38
C ALA A 52 36.46 -2.97 20.32
N ALA A 53 37.07 -3.19 19.18
CA ALA A 53 37.00 -2.30 18.03
C ALA A 53 35.53 -2.01 17.74
N ILE A 54 35.14 -0.73 17.79
CA ILE A 54 33.85 -0.27 17.31
C ILE A 54 33.74 -0.75 15.86
N PRO A 55 32.71 -1.54 15.49
CA PRO A 55 32.52 -1.90 14.09
C PRO A 55 32.49 -0.62 13.27
N THR A 56 33.37 -0.51 12.28
CA THR A 56 33.38 0.60 11.35
C THR A 56 31.98 0.73 10.74
N ALA A 57 31.36 1.89 10.95
CA ALA A 57 30.06 2.20 10.39
C ALA A 57 30.08 1.86 8.88
N ARG A 58 29.09 1.09 8.45
CA ARG A 58 28.88 0.83 7.03
C ARG A 58 28.76 2.17 6.31
N THR A 59 29.66 2.43 5.38
CA THR A 59 29.53 3.56 4.48
C THR A 59 28.33 3.24 3.55
N ALA A 60 27.38 4.16 3.45
CA ALA A 60 26.31 4.03 2.47
C ALA A 60 26.93 3.82 1.09
N VAL A 61 26.68 2.68 0.47
CA VAL A 61 27.14 2.40 -0.89
C VAL A 61 26.20 3.20 -1.81
N THR A 62 26.67 4.35 -2.27
CA THR A 62 25.98 5.15 -3.30
C THR A 62 26.23 4.54 -4.68
N THR A 63 25.75 3.30 -4.88
CA THR A 63 25.61 2.76 -6.23
C THR A 63 24.30 3.29 -6.79
N PRO A 64 24.28 3.83 -8.03
CA PRO A 64 23.01 4.19 -8.66
C PRO A 64 22.06 2.99 -8.61
N PRO A 65 20.75 3.22 -8.46
CA PRO A 65 19.78 2.12 -8.50
C PRO A 65 20.02 1.24 -9.72
N ALA A 66 19.99 -0.09 -9.51
CA ALA A 66 20.03 -1.02 -10.62
C ALA A 66 18.87 -0.70 -11.57
N GLU A 67 19.09 -0.83 -12.88
CA GLU A 67 18.01 -0.62 -13.84
C GLU A 67 16.83 -1.53 -13.50
N HIS A 68 15.69 -0.92 -13.29
CA HIS A 68 14.44 -1.66 -13.10
C HIS A 68 14.02 -2.24 -14.46
N PRO A 69 13.76 -3.54 -14.57
CA PRO A 69 13.36 -4.12 -15.85
C PRO A 69 12.13 -3.39 -16.42
N ALA A 70 12.20 -2.86 -17.63
CA ALA A 70 11.10 -2.12 -18.25
C ALA A 70 9.92 -3.04 -18.61
N VAL A 71 8.68 -2.57 -18.40
CA VAL A 71 7.45 -3.18 -18.93
C VAL A 71 6.95 -2.36 -20.11
N SER A 72 6.69 -3.03 -21.22
CA SER A 72 6.01 -2.41 -22.35
C SER A 72 4.55 -2.84 -22.38
N ILE A 73 3.65 -1.94 -21.95
CA ILE A 73 2.21 -2.13 -22.14
C ILE A 73 1.90 -1.66 -23.57
N PRO A 74 1.31 -2.50 -24.45
CA PRO A 74 1.00 -2.10 -25.80
C PRO A 74 0.11 -0.86 -25.87
N ALA A 75 0.50 0.14 -26.66
CA ALA A 75 -0.34 1.29 -26.91
C ALA A 75 -1.60 0.84 -27.67
N PRO A 76 -2.80 1.34 -27.32
CA PRO A 76 -4.02 1.00 -28.03
C PRO A 76 -3.93 1.50 -29.49
N ALA A 77 -4.16 0.62 -30.46
CA ALA A 77 -4.35 1.04 -31.84
C ALA A 77 -5.65 1.88 -31.96
N ALA A 78 -5.70 2.77 -32.94
CA ALA A 78 -6.87 3.62 -33.15
C ALA A 78 -8.14 2.77 -33.29
N GLY A 79 -9.13 3.00 -32.42
CA GLY A 79 -10.39 2.27 -32.39
C GLY A 79 -10.34 0.86 -31.76
N ALA A 80 -9.17 0.38 -31.34
CA ALA A 80 -9.05 -0.89 -30.62
C ALA A 80 -9.28 -0.69 -29.12
N LYS A 81 -9.75 -1.76 -28.45
CA LYS A 81 -9.80 -1.77 -26.98
C LYS A 81 -8.36 -1.77 -26.44
N PRO A 82 -8.07 -0.96 -25.42
CA PRO A 82 -6.74 -0.98 -24.78
C PRO A 82 -6.47 -2.31 -24.07
N THR A 83 -5.20 -2.61 -23.84
CA THR A 83 -4.78 -3.73 -23.00
C THR A 83 -5.45 -3.60 -21.63
N GLN A 84 -6.06 -4.70 -21.15
CA GLN A 84 -6.58 -4.72 -19.78
C GLN A 84 -5.43 -4.83 -18.79
N THR A 85 -5.28 -3.83 -17.95
CA THR A 85 -4.33 -3.85 -16.86
C THR A 85 -5.01 -4.15 -15.53
N VAL A 86 -4.31 -4.89 -14.68
CA VAL A 86 -4.67 -5.15 -13.28
C VAL A 86 -3.51 -4.67 -12.42
N VAL A 87 -3.81 -3.82 -11.46
CA VAL A 87 -2.82 -3.24 -10.54
C VAL A 87 -3.10 -3.78 -9.14
N ILE A 88 -2.15 -4.53 -8.62
CA ILE A 88 -2.23 -5.06 -7.26
C ILE A 88 -1.22 -4.32 -6.41
N SER A 89 -1.69 -3.77 -5.30
CA SER A 89 -0.88 -3.04 -4.34
C SER A 89 -0.98 -3.63 -2.94
N VAL A 90 0.14 -3.65 -2.24
CA VAL A 90 0.27 -4.22 -0.89
C VAL A 90 0.64 -3.11 0.08
N ASP A 91 -0.21 -2.87 1.08
CA ASP A 91 0.03 -1.88 2.12
C ASP A 91 0.85 -2.50 3.27
N GLY A 92 1.77 -1.71 3.82
CA GLY A 92 2.74 -2.19 4.80
C GLY A 92 3.93 -2.93 4.19
N GLY A 93 3.77 -3.64 3.08
CA GLY A 93 4.76 -4.23 2.16
C GLY A 93 6.03 -4.87 2.75
N CYS A 94 6.02 -5.21 4.02
CA CYS A 94 7.21 -5.66 4.76
C CYS A 94 7.15 -7.15 5.07
N GLU A 95 8.25 -7.85 4.84
CA GLU A 95 8.31 -9.29 5.11
C GLU A 95 8.03 -9.61 6.57
N THR A 96 7.35 -10.71 6.78
CA THR A 96 7.00 -11.26 8.08
C THR A 96 7.82 -12.51 8.41
N ASP A 97 7.73 -12.99 9.63
CA ASP A 97 8.33 -14.27 10.05
C ASP A 97 7.77 -15.50 9.28
N LYS A 98 6.63 -15.33 8.61
CA LYS A 98 5.99 -16.38 7.80
C LYS A 98 6.44 -16.42 6.35
N GLY A 99 7.25 -15.47 5.90
CA GLY A 99 7.66 -15.39 4.51
C GLY A 99 6.52 -15.05 3.54
N THR A 100 5.53 -14.29 4.00
CA THR A 100 4.29 -14.01 3.25
C THR A 100 4.56 -13.24 1.96
N ILE A 101 5.38 -12.19 2.05
CA ILE A 101 5.72 -11.38 0.88
C ILE A 101 6.49 -12.22 -0.14
N ARG A 102 7.51 -12.99 0.30
CA ARG A 102 8.27 -13.86 -0.62
C ARG A 102 7.36 -14.82 -1.37
N SER A 103 6.42 -15.46 -0.68
CA SER A 103 5.46 -16.37 -1.34
C SER A 103 4.56 -15.64 -2.34
N PHE A 104 4.24 -14.37 -2.10
CA PHE A 104 3.44 -13.57 -3.02
C PHE A 104 4.23 -13.14 -4.27
N LEU A 105 5.54 -12.85 -4.13
CA LEU A 105 6.42 -12.58 -5.27
C LEU A 105 6.50 -13.79 -6.23
N ASP A 106 6.46 -15.03 -5.70
CA ASP A 106 6.48 -16.24 -6.53
C ASP A 106 5.23 -16.36 -7.42
N VAL A 107 4.09 -15.86 -6.96
CA VAL A 107 2.88 -15.75 -7.80
C VAL A 107 3.09 -14.73 -8.93
N GLY A 108 3.73 -13.60 -8.64
CA GLY A 108 4.13 -12.62 -9.65
C GLY A 108 4.99 -13.23 -10.77
N LYS A 109 5.99 -14.02 -10.41
CA LYS A 109 6.82 -14.76 -11.36
C LYS A 109 6.01 -15.69 -12.26
N GLN A 110 5.07 -16.44 -11.67
CA GLN A 110 4.25 -17.40 -12.41
C GLN A 110 3.45 -16.75 -13.53
N VAL A 111 2.97 -15.53 -13.33
CA VAL A 111 2.14 -14.80 -14.31
C VAL A 111 2.91 -13.72 -15.08
N GLN A 112 4.22 -13.59 -14.83
CA GLN A 112 5.06 -12.50 -15.33
C GLN A 112 4.46 -11.11 -14.98
N GLY A 113 3.88 -11.02 -13.79
CA GLY A 113 3.20 -9.83 -13.28
C GLY A 113 4.11 -9.00 -12.38
N ARG A 114 3.77 -7.73 -12.24
CA ARG A 114 4.41 -6.78 -11.34
C ARG A 114 3.39 -6.18 -10.40
N PHE A 115 3.79 -6.01 -9.16
CA PHE A 115 2.95 -5.48 -8.10
C PHE A 115 3.62 -4.24 -7.51
N THR A 116 2.86 -3.43 -6.80
CA THR A 116 3.36 -2.29 -6.03
C THR A 116 3.32 -2.64 -4.55
N PHE A 117 4.46 -2.47 -3.85
CA PHE A 117 4.54 -2.64 -2.41
C PHE A 117 4.73 -1.26 -1.77
N PHE A 118 3.70 -0.77 -1.09
CA PHE A 118 3.77 0.46 -0.31
C PHE A 118 4.42 0.15 1.04
N MET A 119 5.72 0.32 1.11
CA MET A 119 6.53 0.02 2.27
C MET A 119 6.28 1.02 3.40
N SER A 120 6.10 0.53 4.64
CA SER A 120 6.30 1.38 5.82
C SER A 120 7.79 1.52 6.11
N GLY A 121 8.30 2.74 6.18
CA GLY A 121 9.71 2.98 6.45
C GLY A 121 10.20 2.47 7.82
N LEU A 122 9.29 2.25 8.77
CA LEU A 122 9.62 1.64 10.07
C LEU A 122 10.00 0.16 9.95
N CYS A 123 9.76 -0.48 8.83
CA CYS A 123 10.20 -1.85 8.56
C CYS A 123 11.71 -2.06 8.66
N LEU A 124 12.48 -1.00 8.43
CA LEU A 124 13.95 -1.01 8.46
C LEU A 124 14.53 -0.20 9.61
N LEU A 125 13.69 0.40 10.46
CA LEU A 125 14.12 1.10 11.67
C LEU A 125 13.92 0.20 12.90
N PRO A 126 14.98 -0.27 13.56
CA PRO A 126 14.85 -1.14 14.72
C PRO A 126 14.31 -0.36 15.93
N ASP A 127 13.58 -1.05 16.82
CA ASP A 127 13.01 -0.43 18.03
C ASP A 127 14.07 0.28 18.88
N ALA A 128 15.28 -0.26 18.96
CA ALA A 128 16.41 0.39 19.66
C ALA A 128 16.76 1.79 19.08
N GLN A 129 16.38 2.07 17.85
CA GLN A 129 16.62 3.34 17.17
C GLN A 129 15.33 4.18 17.00
N ARG A 130 14.22 3.75 17.59
CA ARG A 130 12.90 4.38 17.41
C ARG A 130 12.88 5.88 17.68
N MET A 131 13.73 6.35 18.61
CA MET A 131 13.84 7.78 18.97
C MET A 131 14.36 8.67 17.82
N GLN A 132 14.83 8.08 16.72
CA GLN A 132 15.15 8.83 15.50
C GLN A 132 13.89 9.26 14.75
N TYR A 133 12.80 8.52 14.89
CA TYR A 133 11.51 8.88 14.28
C TYR A 133 10.84 10.01 15.07
N ARG A 134 10.52 11.09 14.38
CA ARG A 134 9.87 12.30 14.92
C ARG A 134 8.58 12.57 14.18
N PRO A 135 7.52 11.83 14.55
CA PRO A 135 6.23 11.95 13.86
C PRO A 135 5.63 13.33 14.03
N PRO A 136 5.01 13.90 12.99
CA PRO A 136 4.28 15.16 13.10
C PRO A 136 3.18 15.07 14.17
N GLY A 137 3.15 16.06 15.07
CA GLY A 137 2.14 16.14 16.13
C GLY A 137 2.26 15.15 17.27
N HIS A 138 3.27 14.26 17.28
CA HIS A 138 3.46 13.23 18.30
C HIS A 138 4.87 13.29 18.93
N LEU A 139 5.08 12.56 20.04
CA LEU A 139 6.38 12.49 20.68
C LEU A 139 7.36 11.65 19.85
N PRO A 140 8.68 11.96 19.90
CA PRO A 140 9.68 11.12 19.25
C PRO A 140 9.56 9.65 19.65
N GLY A 141 9.65 8.76 18.66
CA GLY A 141 9.57 7.31 18.86
C GLY A 141 8.16 6.76 19.05
N GLN A 142 7.11 7.58 18.91
CA GLN A 142 5.73 7.08 18.87
C GLN A 142 5.37 6.55 17.47
N SER A 143 4.52 5.55 17.43
CA SER A 143 3.97 4.96 16.21
C SER A 143 2.75 4.11 16.56
N ASP A 144 1.74 4.09 15.67
CA ASP A 144 0.57 3.20 15.78
C ASP A 144 0.87 1.80 15.20
N ILE A 145 2.02 1.62 14.54
CA ILE A 145 2.53 0.32 14.09
C ILE A 145 3.87 -0.01 14.75
N GLY A 146 4.25 -1.29 14.75
CA GLY A 146 5.51 -1.72 15.35
C GLY A 146 6.75 -1.28 14.58
N PHE A 147 7.84 -1.05 15.31
CA PHE A 147 9.17 -0.89 14.73
C PHE A 147 9.74 -2.27 14.30
N ALA A 148 10.80 -2.25 13.49
CA ALA A 148 11.48 -3.48 13.09
C ALA A 148 12.03 -4.22 14.31
N THR A 149 11.98 -5.55 14.29
CA THR A 149 12.82 -6.35 15.16
C THR A 149 14.15 -6.64 14.46
N ALA A 150 15.23 -6.79 15.23
CA ALA A 150 16.56 -7.02 14.66
C ALA A 150 16.61 -8.29 13.77
N GLU A 151 15.84 -9.32 14.16
CA GLU A 151 15.78 -10.60 13.47
C GLU A 151 15.11 -10.51 12.10
N LEU A 152 14.17 -9.57 11.93
CA LEU A 152 13.42 -9.41 10.68
C LEU A 152 14.10 -8.50 9.67
N VAL A 153 15.01 -7.62 10.09
CA VAL A 153 15.66 -6.66 9.16
C VAL A 153 16.39 -7.39 8.05
N ASP A 154 17.12 -8.46 8.35
CA ASP A 154 17.85 -9.23 7.35
C ASP A 154 16.93 -9.81 6.28
N ALA A 155 15.85 -10.46 6.70
CA ALA A 155 14.83 -11.00 5.80
C ALA A 155 14.14 -9.90 4.97
N ARG A 156 13.83 -8.76 5.58
CA ARG A 156 13.18 -7.62 4.91
C ARG A 156 14.06 -7.02 3.83
N VAL A 157 15.35 -6.79 4.12
CA VAL A 157 16.30 -6.25 3.13
C VAL A 157 16.44 -7.21 1.94
N ARG A 158 16.54 -8.54 2.18
CA ARG A 158 16.59 -9.55 1.11
C ARG A 158 15.33 -9.49 0.25
N VAL A 159 14.16 -9.45 0.87
CA VAL A 159 12.90 -9.42 0.13
C VAL A 159 12.71 -8.12 -0.64
N PHE A 160 13.13 -6.97 -0.10
CA PHE A 160 13.13 -5.71 -0.87
C PHE A 160 14.08 -5.75 -2.08
N ALA A 161 15.25 -6.37 -1.91
CA ALA A 161 16.15 -6.61 -3.04
C ALA A 161 15.53 -7.54 -4.09
N ASP A 162 14.85 -8.61 -3.64
CA ASP A 162 14.12 -9.51 -4.54
C ASP A 162 12.99 -8.80 -5.27
N MET A 163 12.15 -8.00 -4.56
CA MET A 163 11.08 -7.19 -5.17
C MET A 163 11.62 -6.38 -6.34
N TRP A 164 12.69 -5.63 -6.11
CA TRP A 164 13.30 -4.79 -7.13
C TRP A 164 13.83 -5.60 -8.32
N ASN A 165 14.62 -6.63 -8.05
CA ASN A 165 15.24 -7.47 -9.08
C ASN A 165 14.22 -8.24 -9.91
N GLU A 166 13.05 -8.56 -9.34
CA GLU A 166 11.93 -9.22 -10.00
C GLU A 166 11.01 -8.22 -10.73
N GLY A 167 11.30 -6.93 -10.65
CA GLY A 167 10.61 -5.88 -11.38
C GLY A 167 9.36 -5.34 -10.67
N HIS A 168 9.17 -5.64 -9.39
CA HIS A 168 8.10 -5.06 -8.59
C HIS A 168 8.45 -3.65 -8.14
N GLU A 169 7.45 -2.81 -7.93
CA GLU A 169 7.62 -1.45 -7.46
C GLU A 169 7.65 -1.38 -5.93
N VAL A 170 8.54 -0.53 -5.41
CA VAL A 170 8.54 -0.09 -4.02
C VAL A 170 8.06 1.35 -3.96
N GLY A 171 6.87 1.55 -3.39
CA GLY A 171 6.29 2.84 -3.03
C GLY A 171 6.35 3.08 -1.52
N THR A 172 5.69 4.12 -1.03
CA THR A 172 5.66 4.41 0.41
C THR A 172 4.26 4.30 1.03
N HIS A 173 4.19 3.70 2.21
CA HIS A 173 3.03 3.77 3.12
C HIS A 173 3.35 4.65 4.33
N PHE A 174 4.33 5.55 4.16
CA PHE A 174 4.87 6.45 5.17
C PHE A 174 5.46 5.69 6.38
N LEU A 175 5.30 6.21 7.62
CA LEU A 175 5.99 5.68 8.79
C LEU A 175 5.04 5.23 9.90
N GLY A 176 4.59 6.16 10.75
CA GLY A 176 3.95 5.84 12.03
C GLY A 176 2.49 5.42 11.98
N HIS A 177 1.83 5.52 10.83
CA HIS A 177 0.45 5.08 10.57
C HIS A 177 -0.61 5.74 11.48
N PHE A 178 -0.42 7.02 11.82
CA PHE A 178 -1.39 7.76 12.65
C PHE A 178 -2.62 8.15 11.83
N CYS A 179 -3.79 7.67 12.27
CA CYS A 179 -5.07 7.97 11.62
C CYS A 179 -5.83 9.10 12.31
N GLY A 180 -6.84 9.65 11.63
CA GLY A 180 -7.73 10.66 12.16
C GLY A 180 -7.15 12.06 12.21
N SER A 181 -7.88 12.98 12.87
CA SER A 181 -7.55 14.42 12.90
C SER A 181 -6.27 14.75 13.68
N GLY A 182 -5.81 13.88 14.55
CA GLY A 182 -4.51 13.99 15.23
C GLY A 182 -3.35 13.40 14.44
N GLY A 183 -3.62 12.82 13.29
CA GLY A 183 -2.67 12.19 12.39
C GLY A 183 -2.84 12.69 10.95
N VAL A 184 -2.70 11.78 10.00
CA VAL A 184 -2.63 12.06 8.55
C VAL A 184 -3.81 12.87 8.01
N ALA A 185 -5.03 12.72 8.58
CA ALA A 185 -6.20 13.47 8.16
C ALA A 185 -6.07 14.98 8.43
N GLY A 186 -5.22 15.39 9.38
CA GLY A 186 -5.01 16.78 9.77
C GLY A 186 -3.66 17.37 9.35
N TRP A 187 -2.77 16.58 8.72
CA TRP A 187 -1.43 17.05 8.41
C TRP A 187 -1.40 18.16 7.37
N SER A 188 -0.58 19.16 7.64
CA SER A 188 -0.22 20.22 6.70
C SER A 188 0.72 19.72 5.61
N THR A 189 0.90 20.50 4.55
CA THR A 189 1.89 20.21 3.50
C THR A 189 3.31 20.02 4.06
N GLN A 190 3.71 20.78 5.09
CA GLN A 190 5.04 20.65 5.69
C GLN A 190 5.16 19.34 6.48
N GLU A 191 4.15 18.95 7.25
CA GLU A 191 4.15 17.70 8.01
C GLU A 191 4.24 16.48 7.08
N TRP A 192 3.53 16.47 5.96
CA TRP A 192 3.69 15.44 4.92
C TRP A 192 5.12 15.40 4.37
N ARG A 193 5.74 16.54 4.11
CA ARG A 193 7.13 16.60 3.62
C ARG A 193 8.14 16.13 4.67
N ASP A 194 7.91 16.45 5.94
CA ASP A 194 8.76 15.99 7.04
C ASP A 194 8.68 14.47 7.18
N GLU A 195 7.50 13.89 7.03
CA GLU A 195 7.28 12.45 7.06
C GLU A 195 7.97 11.75 5.87
N ILE A 196 7.82 12.26 4.65
CA ILE A 196 8.50 11.76 3.45
C ILE A 196 10.02 11.83 3.60
N THR A 197 10.52 12.92 4.14
CA THR A 197 11.96 13.11 4.36
C THR A 197 12.51 12.04 5.31
N GLN A 198 11.82 11.77 6.41
CA GLN A 198 12.21 10.74 7.37
C GLN A 198 12.11 9.33 6.76
N ALA A 199 11.05 9.04 5.99
CA ALA A 199 10.89 7.76 5.31
C ALA A 199 12.06 7.48 4.36
N ARG A 200 12.48 8.48 3.58
CA ARG A 200 13.67 8.39 2.72
C ARG A 200 14.94 8.16 3.52
N GLN A 201 15.14 8.93 4.59
CA GLN A 201 16.32 8.79 5.45
C GLN A 201 16.42 7.39 6.07
N PHE A 202 15.31 6.80 6.51
CA PHE A 202 15.33 5.47 7.10
C PHE A 202 15.62 4.39 6.07
N LEU A 203 15.15 4.53 4.85
CA LEU A 203 15.51 3.64 3.76
C LEU A 203 16.98 3.78 3.38
N ASP A 204 17.46 4.99 3.14
CA ASP A 204 18.85 5.23 2.67
C ASP A 204 19.89 4.87 3.73
N ASN A 205 19.55 5.05 5.01
CA ASN A 205 20.43 4.75 6.14
C ASN A 205 20.12 3.41 6.83
N TRP A 206 19.39 2.50 6.19
CA TRP A 206 18.98 1.25 6.80
C TRP A 206 20.14 0.49 7.44
N ALA A 207 21.29 0.42 6.77
CA ALA A 207 22.45 -0.32 7.24
C ALA A 207 23.10 0.33 8.47
N ALA A 208 23.18 1.68 8.51
CA ALA A 208 23.68 2.42 9.65
C ALA A 208 22.76 2.32 10.87
N ASN A 209 21.46 2.25 10.64
CA ASN A 209 20.45 2.07 11.68
C ASN A 209 20.40 0.62 12.23
N ASN A 210 21.04 -0.34 11.56
CA ASN A 210 21.01 -1.75 11.91
C ASN A 210 22.42 -2.35 12.06
N PRO A 211 23.25 -1.87 13.01
CA PRO A 211 24.63 -2.34 13.20
C PRO A 211 24.72 -3.82 13.57
N GLN A 212 23.63 -4.42 14.09
CA GLN A 212 23.54 -5.85 14.40
C GLN A 212 23.47 -6.75 13.16
N VAL A 213 23.15 -6.20 11.99
CA VAL A 213 23.17 -6.96 10.73
C VAL A 213 24.63 -7.10 10.28
N THR A 214 25.19 -8.29 10.47
CA THR A 214 26.62 -8.57 10.23
C THR A 214 26.92 -9.05 8.81
N ASP A 215 25.92 -9.51 8.06
CA ASP A 215 26.09 -9.92 6.66
C ASP A 215 26.41 -8.69 5.77
N GLN A 216 27.72 -8.56 5.46
CA GLN A 216 28.22 -7.44 4.66
C GLN A 216 27.81 -7.53 3.17
N SER A 217 27.34 -8.68 2.71
CA SER A 217 26.85 -8.86 1.33
C SER A 217 25.41 -8.36 1.15
N LEU A 218 24.71 -8.13 2.26
CA LEU A 218 23.34 -7.67 2.25
C LEU A 218 23.26 -6.20 1.83
N THR A 219 22.68 -5.94 0.68
CA THR A 219 22.53 -4.60 0.10
C THR A 219 21.15 -4.41 -0.52
N LEU A 220 20.66 -3.18 -0.54
CA LEU A 220 19.53 -2.81 -1.38
C LEU A 220 20.07 -2.37 -2.76
N PRO A 221 19.50 -2.88 -3.86
CA PRO A 221 19.89 -2.48 -5.22
C PRO A 221 19.32 -1.11 -5.62
N PHE A 222 18.69 -0.39 -4.71
CA PHE A 222 18.05 0.90 -4.90
C PHE A 222 18.18 1.79 -3.66
N ASP A 223 17.92 3.07 -3.82
CA ASP A 223 17.79 4.08 -2.76
C ASP A 223 16.38 4.70 -2.78
N SER A 224 16.13 5.66 -1.93
CA SER A 224 14.82 6.32 -1.80
C SER A 224 14.36 7.10 -3.04
N SER A 225 15.24 7.33 -4.01
CA SER A 225 14.89 8.01 -5.27
C SER A 225 13.93 7.21 -6.14
N VAL A 226 13.81 5.90 -5.92
CA VAL A 226 12.88 5.03 -6.66
C VAL A 226 11.43 5.19 -6.21
N ILE A 227 11.18 5.73 -5.01
CA ILE A 227 9.83 5.96 -4.49
C ILE A 227 9.17 7.07 -5.31
N LYS A 228 8.18 6.70 -6.11
CA LYS A 228 7.48 7.60 -7.04
C LYS A 228 6.01 7.80 -6.72
N GLY A 229 5.51 7.12 -5.71
CA GLY A 229 4.11 7.24 -5.29
C GLY A 229 3.86 6.59 -3.94
N ASP A 230 2.62 6.70 -3.52
CA ASP A 230 2.22 6.39 -2.16
C ASP A 230 0.83 5.79 -2.05
N ARG A 231 0.58 5.28 -0.86
CA ARG A 231 -0.75 5.13 -0.26
C ARG A 231 -0.68 5.65 1.17
N THR A 232 -1.60 6.57 1.52
CA THR A 232 -1.64 7.14 2.85
C THR A 232 -2.21 6.16 3.88
N PRO A 233 -1.74 6.19 5.13
CA PRO A 233 -2.37 5.48 6.23
C PRO A 233 -3.88 5.75 6.26
N CYS A 234 -4.67 4.71 6.52
CA CYS A 234 -6.13 4.79 6.62
C CYS A 234 -6.85 5.39 5.41
N LEU A 235 -6.16 5.57 4.26
CA LEU A 235 -6.67 6.26 3.07
C LEU A 235 -7.06 7.73 3.37
N GLU A 236 -6.49 8.32 4.41
CA GLU A 236 -6.81 9.67 4.88
C GLU A 236 -5.77 10.71 4.44
N GLY A 237 -6.14 11.98 4.55
CA GLY A 237 -5.31 13.15 4.30
C GLY A 237 -6.14 14.33 3.79
N ASP A 238 -5.77 15.56 4.18
CA ASP A 238 -6.28 16.76 3.53
C ASP A 238 -5.73 16.83 2.10
N ARG A 239 -6.57 16.61 1.11
CA ARG A 239 -6.16 16.44 -0.29
C ARG A 239 -5.33 17.61 -0.84
N PRO A 240 -5.71 18.90 -0.65
CA PRO A 240 -4.89 20.03 -1.05
C PRO A 240 -3.48 20.02 -0.43
N ALA A 241 -3.37 19.80 0.88
CA ALA A 241 -2.09 19.79 1.59
C ALA A 241 -1.21 18.61 1.18
N MET A 242 -1.80 17.42 1.12
CA MET A 242 -1.17 16.16 0.74
C MET A 242 -0.64 16.22 -0.70
N TRP A 243 -1.47 16.57 -1.68
CA TRP A 243 -1.08 16.64 -3.08
C TRP A 243 -0.02 17.71 -3.35
N ALA A 244 -0.05 18.83 -2.61
CA ALA A 244 0.99 19.85 -2.71
C ALA A 244 2.34 19.33 -2.26
N ALA A 245 2.38 18.55 -1.15
CA ALA A 245 3.59 17.91 -0.66
C ALA A 245 4.10 16.86 -1.66
N PHE A 246 3.25 15.94 -2.11
CA PHE A 246 3.64 14.84 -3.00
C PHE A 246 4.17 15.36 -4.35
N ALA A 247 3.50 16.36 -4.93
CA ALA A 247 3.96 16.99 -6.15
C ALA A 247 5.31 17.72 -5.98
N ALA A 248 5.55 18.36 -4.82
CA ALA A 248 6.81 19.02 -4.50
C ALA A 248 7.94 18.02 -4.29
N GLU A 249 7.63 16.83 -3.75
CA GLU A 249 8.59 15.76 -3.50
C GLU A 249 8.82 14.83 -4.71
N GLY A 250 8.20 15.15 -5.86
CA GLY A 250 8.43 14.44 -7.11
C GLY A 250 7.69 13.11 -7.23
N PHE A 251 6.62 12.91 -6.47
CA PHE A 251 5.73 11.77 -6.69
C PHE A 251 4.99 11.92 -8.01
N ARG A 252 4.68 10.81 -8.64
CA ARG A 252 3.99 10.74 -9.93
C ARG A 252 2.53 10.36 -9.80
N TYR A 253 2.21 9.63 -8.72
CA TYR A 253 0.86 9.18 -8.43
C TYR A 253 0.59 9.16 -6.93
N GLU A 254 -0.68 9.16 -6.57
CA GLU A 254 -1.21 8.83 -5.25
C GLU A 254 -2.30 7.77 -5.40
N ALA A 255 -2.42 6.85 -4.46
CA ALA A 255 -3.29 5.68 -4.57
C ALA A 255 -4.23 5.49 -3.37
N SER A 256 -4.64 6.60 -2.71
CA SER A 256 -5.38 6.55 -1.44
C SER A 256 -6.86 6.82 -1.58
N ASP A 257 -7.33 7.39 -2.70
CA ASP A 257 -8.73 7.75 -2.82
C ASP A 257 -9.64 6.54 -3.08
N PRO A 258 -10.84 6.50 -2.51
CA PRO A 258 -11.87 5.62 -2.99
C PRO A 258 -12.37 6.07 -4.37
N GLY A 259 -12.79 5.12 -5.20
CA GLY A 259 -13.26 5.42 -6.53
C GLY A 259 -14.21 4.39 -7.12
N VAL A 260 -14.27 4.40 -8.44
CA VAL A 260 -15.10 3.49 -9.24
C VAL A 260 -14.27 2.90 -10.37
N LEU A 261 -14.79 1.90 -11.07
CA LEU A 261 -14.12 1.27 -12.22
C LEU A 261 -14.15 2.24 -13.43
N GLN A 262 -13.23 3.18 -13.44
CA GLN A 262 -13.08 4.24 -14.44
C GLN A 262 -11.61 4.52 -14.74
N TRP A 263 -11.33 5.10 -15.89
CA TRP A 263 -9.98 5.51 -16.29
C TRP A 263 -9.43 6.60 -15.38
N PRO A 264 -8.18 6.46 -14.91
CA PRO A 264 -7.53 7.40 -14.01
C PRO A 264 -7.43 8.80 -14.56
N ARG A 265 -7.37 9.78 -13.67
CA ARG A 265 -7.19 11.21 -14.01
C ARG A 265 -6.02 11.78 -13.21
N LYS A 266 -5.48 12.89 -13.71
CA LYS A 266 -4.47 13.64 -12.93
C LYS A 266 -5.16 14.67 -12.03
N VAL A 267 -4.58 14.80 -10.82
CA VAL A 267 -4.90 15.81 -9.81
C VAL A 267 -3.71 16.75 -9.60
N ALA A 268 -3.73 17.62 -8.58
CA ALA A 268 -2.65 18.54 -8.27
C ALA A 268 -2.15 19.33 -9.50
N GLN A 269 -3.03 19.98 -10.22
CA GLN A 269 -2.71 20.72 -11.44
C GLN A 269 -2.03 19.87 -12.52
N ASN A 270 -2.51 18.64 -12.70
CA ASN A 270 -1.99 17.63 -13.64
C ASN A 270 -0.58 17.10 -13.32
N LYS A 271 -0.14 17.18 -12.06
CA LYS A 271 1.18 16.67 -11.64
C LYS A 271 1.13 15.22 -11.15
N LEU A 272 0.02 14.79 -10.54
CA LEU A 272 -0.13 13.47 -9.93
C LEU A 272 -1.23 12.67 -10.64
N TRP A 273 -0.96 11.43 -10.99
CA TRP A 273 -2.02 10.47 -11.29
C TRP A 273 -2.76 10.10 -10.01
N GLN A 274 -4.07 10.05 -10.08
CA GLN A 274 -4.91 9.50 -9.04
C GLN A 274 -5.28 8.07 -9.43
N PHE A 275 -4.86 7.09 -8.61
CA PHE A 275 -5.11 5.67 -8.78
C PHE A 275 -6.03 5.15 -7.67
N PRO A 276 -7.33 5.44 -7.75
CA PRO A 276 -8.24 5.16 -6.67
C PRO A 276 -8.54 3.67 -6.56
N LEU A 277 -8.78 3.20 -5.33
CA LEU A 277 -9.34 1.89 -5.09
C LEU A 277 -10.84 1.91 -5.46
N PRO A 278 -11.30 1.13 -6.46
CA PRO A 278 -12.70 1.13 -6.82
C PRO A 278 -13.56 0.38 -5.80
N ALA A 279 -14.81 0.81 -5.66
CA ALA A 279 -15.82 -0.03 -5.03
C ALA A 279 -16.20 -1.17 -5.99
N LEU A 280 -16.15 -2.41 -5.50
CA LEU A 280 -16.53 -3.63 -6.19
C LEU A 280 -17.84 -4.17 -5.63
N LYS A 281 -18.65 -4.77 -6.47
CA LYS A 281 -19.86 -5.45 -6.02
C LYS A 281 -19.49 -6.78 -5.37
N LEU A 282 -19.71 -6.89 -4.05
CA LEU A 282 -19.43 -8.13 -3.32
C LEU A 282 -20.29 -9.27 -3.87
N SER A 283 -19.64 -10.29 -4.40
CA SER A 283 -20.30 -11.37 -5.14
C SER A 283 -21.41 -12.05 -4.34
N GLY A 284 -22.53 -12.30 -4.98
CA GLY A 284 -23.73 -12.87 -4.34
C GLY A 284 -24.52 -11.87 -3.47
N THR A 285 -24.17 -10.58 -3.47
CA THR A 285 -24.87 -9.54 -2.70
C THR A 285 -25.18 -8.31 -3.57
N ASN A 286 -25.85 -7.31 -2.96
CA ASN A 286 -26.02 -5.98 -3.56
C ASN A 286 -25.11 -4.91 -2.94
N LEU A 287 -24.12 -5.31 -2.13
CA LEU A 287 -23.20 -4.40 -1.46
C LEU A 287 -22.05 -4.04 -2.42
N TRP A 288 -21.66 -2.78 -2.38
CA TRP A 288 -20.45 -2.27 -3.03
C TRP A 288 -19.41 -2.00 -1.94
N VAL A 289 -18.26 -2.63 -2.05
CA VAL A 289 -17.20 -2.62 -1.04
C VAL A 289 -15.90 -2.18 -1.69
N LEU A 290 -15.14 -1.32 -1.03
CA LEU A 290 -13.84 -0.89 -1.52
C LEU A 290 -12.93 -2.10 -1.79
N SER A 291 -12.16 -2.06 -2.86
CA SER A 291 -11.29 -3.14 -3.33
C SER A 291 -10.03 -3.33 -2.46
N MET A 292 -10.18 -3.22 -1.15
CA MET A 292 -9.16 -3.44 -0.13
C MET A 292 -9.58 -4.63 0.74
N ASP A 293 -8.67 -5.53 1.05
CA ASP A 293 -8.95 -6.73 1.85
C ASP A 293 -9.55 -6.41 3.23
N TYR A 294 -9.11 -5.34 3.89
CA TYR A 294 -9.70 -4.89 5.15
C TYR A 294 -11.19 -4.50 5.00
N ASN A 295 -11.54 -3.81 3.92
CA ASN A 295 -12.93 -3.44 3.66
C ASN A 295 -13.79 -4.67 3.35
N LEU A 296 -13.24 -5.67 2.66
CA LEU A 296 -13.88 -6.97 2.49
C LEU A 296 -14.07 -7.68 3.83
N LEU A 297 -13.03 -7.74 4.68
CA LEU A 297 -13.10 -8.31 6.03
C LEU A 297 -14.26 -7.72 6.83
N VAL A 298 -14.35 -6.38 6.91
CA VAL A 298 -15.42 -5.71 7.67
C VAL A 298 -16.81 -6.09 7.16
N ASN A 299 -16.98 -6.17 5.83
CA ASN A 299 -18.29 -6.48 5.24
C ASN A 299 -18.64 -7.97 5.21
N GLN A 300 -17.67 -8.86 5.29
CA GLN A 300 -17.89 -10.32 5.23
C GLN A 300 -17.96 -10.97 6.62
N THR A 301 -17.27 -10.40 7.62
CA THR A 301 -17.12 -11.00 8.95
C THR A 301 -17.40 -10.00 10.10
N ASN A 302 -17.88 -8.77 9.81
CA ASN A 302 -17.98 -7.67 10.76
C ASN A 302 -16.64 -7.30 11.42
N GLY A 303 -15.51 -7.52 10.72
CA GLY A 303 -14.17 -7.25 11.21
C GLY A 303 -13.54 -8.38 12.04
N GLU A 304 -14.23 -9.52 12.21
CA GLU A 304 -13.68 -10.69 12.88
C GLU A 304 -12.57 -11.31 12.03
N THR A 305 -11.37 -11.39 12.60
CA THR A 305 -10.17 -11.95 11.94
C THR A 305 -10.00 -13.44 12.16
N ASP A 306 -10.64 -13.98 13.19
CA ASP A 306 -10.65 -15.40 13.54
C ASP A 306 -12.09 -15.93 13.51
N VAL A 307 -12.38 -16.83 12.61
CA VAL A 307 -13.72 -17.35 12.36
C VAL A 307 -13.70 -18.88 12.25
N ALA A 308 -14.90 -19.49 12.29
CA ALA A 308 -15.00 -20.95 12.12
C ALA A 308 -14.48 -21.40 10.73
N PRO A 309 -13.85 -22.59 10.61
CA PRO A 309 -13.25 -23.07 9.35
C PRO A 309 -14.19 -23.05 8.14
N GLY A 310 -15.48 -23.28 8.32
CA GLY A 310 -16.48 -23.20 7.25
C GLY A 310 -16.67 -21.77 6.71
N GLU A 311 -16.51 -20.77 7.54
CA GLU A 311 -16.56 -19.36 7.14
C GLU A 311 -15.31 -18.96 6.36
N CYS A 312 -14.14 -19.52 6.68
CA CYS A 312 -12.92 -19.26 5.93
C CYS A 312 -13.09 -19.57 4.44
N ALA A 313 -13.60 -20.74 4.11
CA ALA A 313 -13.83 -21.17 2.72
C ALA A 313 -14.88 -20.29 2.01
N ARG A 314 -15.93 -19.88 2.73
CA ARG A 314 -16.95 -18.97 2.19
C ARG A 314 -16.34 -17.60 1.84
N VAL A 315 -15.55 -17.02 2.76
CA VAL A 315 -14.90 -15.73 2.58
C VAL A 315 -13.91 -15.79 1.42
N GLU A 316 -13.06 -16.82 1.36
CA GLU A 316 -12.11 -17.01 0.26
C GLU A 316 -12.84 -17.07 -1.09
N GLN A 317 -13.86 -17.92 -1.22
CA GLN A 317 -14.59 -18.07 -2.48
C GLN A 317 -15.33 -16.79 -2.89
N GLN A 318 -15.96 -16.10 -1.94
CA GLN A 318 -16.67 -14.85 -2.23
C GLN A 318 -15.71 -13.74 -2.64
N THR A 319 -14.57 -13.60 -1.98
CA THR A 319 -13.52 -12.62 -2.32
C THR A 319 -12.95 -12.90 -3.72
N TYR A 320 -12.56 -14.13 -3.99
CA TYR A 320 -12.12 -14.56 -5.32
C TYR A 320 -13.13 -14.22 -6.41
N GLN A 321 -14.40 -14.55 -6.19
CA GLN A 321 -15.43 -14.29 -7.19
C GLN A 321 -15.69 -12.80 -7.37
N THR A 322 -15.61 -12.00 -6.30
CA THR A 322 -15.71 -10.54 -6.36
C THR A 322 -14.65 -9.95 -7.29
N TYR A 323 -13.41 -10.41 -7.19
CA TYR A 323 -12.32 -9.95 -8.06
C TYR A 323 -12.52 -10.40 -9.51
N MET A 324 -12.95 -11.65 -9.72
CA MET A 324 -13.22 -12.17 -11.07
C MET A 324 -14.39 -11.46 -11.75
N ASP A 325 -15.49 -11.19 -11.03
CA ASP A 325 -16.65 -10.47 -11.56
C ASP A 325 -16.26 -9.03 -11.97
N ALA A 326 -15.43 -8.36 -11.15
CA ALA A 326 -14.92 -7.03 -11.45
C ALA A 326 -14.02 -7.03 -12.70
N LEU A 327 -13.07 -7.96 -12.77
CA LEU A 327 -12.22 -8.09 -13.95
C LEU A 327 -13.03 -8.36 -15.22
N GLU A 328 -13.99 -9.27 -15.16
CA GLU A 328 -14.85 -9.58 -16.30
C GLU A 328 -15.66 -8.36 -16.74
N GLY A 329 -16.17 -7.58 -15.78
CA GLY A 329 -16.86 -6.32 -16.04
C GLY A 329 -16.02 -5.33 -16.83
N VAL A 330 -14.81 -4.99 -16.36
CA VAL A 330 -13.93 -4.05 -17.07
C VAL A 330 -13.37 -4.63 -18.36
N TYR A 331 -13.03 -5.92 -18.41
CA TYR A 331 -12.49 -6.60 -19.59
C TYR A 331 -13.45 -6.57 -20.77
N ASN A 332 -14.74 -6.83 -20.53
CA ASN A 332 -15.77 -6.77 -21.57
C ASN A 332 -16.26 -5.35 -21.81
N GLY A 333 -16.11 -4.46 -20.84
CA GLY A 333 -16.63 -3.10 -20.82
C GLY A 333 -15.62 -2.03 -21.24
N ASN A 334 -15.37 -1.09 -20.31
CA ASN A 334 -14.58 0.13 -20.57
C ASN A 334 -13.06 -0.08 -20.53
N ARG A 335 -12.56 -1.27 -20.20
CA ARG A 335 -11.13 -1.57 -20.09
C ARG A 335 -10.34 -0.68 -19.10
N ALA A 336 -11.02 -0.03 -18.17
CA ALA A 336 -10.34 0.73 -17.14
C ALA A 336 -9.40 -0.19 -16.32
N PRO A 337 -8.24 0.30 -15.86
CA PRO A 337 -7.38 -0.44 -14.95
C PRO A 337 -8.16 -0.93 -13.73
N LEU A 338 -7.98 -2.19 -13.33
CA LEU A 338 -8.56 -2.74 -12.12
C LEU A 338 -7.53 -2.64 -10.98
N PHE A 339 -7.82 -1.82 -9.97
CA PHE A 339 -6.97 -1.65 -8.81
C PHE A 339 -7.48 -2.51 -7.65
N LEU A 340 -6.59 -3.30 -7.04
CA LEU A 340 -6.87 -4.12 -5.87
C LEU A 340 -5.81 -3.85 -4.80
N GLY A 341 -6.25 -3.64 -3.56
CA GLY A 341 -5.39 -3.43 -2.40
C GLY A 341 -5.42 -4.60 -1.43
N SER A 342 -4.30 -4.88 -0.79
CA SER A 342 -4.19 -5.94 0.21
C SER A 342 -3.13 -5.60 1.25
N HIS A 343 -3.30 -6.10 2.49
CA HIS A 343 -2.27 -6.07 3.54
C HIS A 343 -1.50 -7.40 3.62
N LEU A 344 -1.95 -8.44 2.92
CA LEU A 344 -1.44 -9.81 3.02
C LEU A 344 -1.40 -10.32 4.47
N ASN A 345 -2.36 -9.88 5.30
CA ASN A 345 -2.50 -10.34 6.68
C ASN A 345 -3.17 -11.72 6.74
N SER A 346 -2.71 -12.53 7.70
CA SER A 346 -3.25 -13.89 7.95
C SER A 346 -4.63 -13.85 8.62
N TRP A 347 -5.56 -13.08 8.07
CA TRP A 347 -6.94 -13.01 8.54
C TRP A 347 -7.77 -14.13 7.96
N VAL A 348 -8.73 -14.61 8.76
CA VAL A 348 -9.74 -15.56 8.29
C VAL A 348 -9.07 -16.77 7.59
N CYS A 349 -8.13 -17.42 8.27
CA CYS A 349 -7.38 -18.59 7.73
C CYS A 349 -6.61 -18.27 6.42
N ASP A 350 -6.06 -17.08 6.25
CA ASP A 350 -5.41 -16.58 5.04
C ASP A 350 -6.36 -16.44 3.82
N SER A 351 -7.67 -16.36 4.03
CA SER A 351 -8.65 -16.38 2.94
C SER A 351 -8.44 -15.28 1.91
N TYR A 352 -8.06 -14.08 2.33
CA TYR A 352 -7.81 -12.95 1.41
C TYR A 352 -6.55 -13.17 0.59
N ILE A 353 -5.48 -13.67 1.19
CA ILE A 353 -4.22 -14.01 0.51
C ILE A 353 -4.49 -15.10 -0.53
N LYS A 354 -5.15 -16.20 -0.14
CA LYS A 354 -5.49 -17.33 -1.02
C LYS A 354 -6.39 -16.89 -2.18
N ALA A 355 -7.42 -16.09 -1.88
CA ALA A 355 -8.33 -15.56 -2.90
C ALA A 355 -7.60 -14.70 -3.93
N LEU A 356 -6.70 -13.81 -3.47
CA LEU A 356 -5.93 -12.95 -4.34
C LEU A 356 -4.91 -13.73 -5.19
N GLN A 357 -4.17 -14.66 -4.59
CA GLN A 357 -3.23 -15.53 -5.32
C GLN A 357 -3.94 -16.37 -6.40
N ARG A 358 -5.07 -16.98 -6.03
CA ARG A 358 -5.90 -17.74 -6.98
C ARG A 358 -6.44 -16.83 -8.09
N PHE A 359 -6.94 -15.64 -7.75
CA PHE A 359 -7.40 -14.66 -8.74
C PHE A 359 -6.32 -14.32 -9.76
N ILE A 360 -5.09 -14.05 -9.32
CA ILE A 360 -3.98 -13.68 -10.21
C ILE A 360 -3.73 -14.80 -11.25
N VAL A 361 -3.64 -16.04 -10.80
CA VAL A 361 -3.34 -17.19 -11.66
C VAL A 361 -4.50 -17.50 -12.61
N ASP A 362 -5.73 -17.55 -12.09
CA ASP A 362 -6.91 -17.89 -12.87
C ASP A 362 -7.28 -16.77 -13.85
N ALA A 363 -7.11 -15.51 -13.47
CA ALA A 363 -7.32 -14.36 -14.35
C ALA A 363 -6.36 -14.39 -15.55
N LYS A 364 -5.07 -14.65 -15.32
CA LYS A 364 -4.08 -14.78 -16.39
C LYS A 364 -4.36 -15.97 -17.30
N THR A 365 -4.84 -17.07 -16.73
CA THR A 365 -5.22 -18.26 -17.49
C THR A 365 -6.46 -18.00 -18.36
N LYS A 366 -7.49 -17.34 -17.80
CA LYS A 366 -8.75 -17.07 -18.50
C LYS A 366 -8.58 -15.96 -19.56
N TYR A 367 -7.75 -14.98 -19.27
CA TYR A 367 -7.49 -13.80 -20.14
C TYR A 367 -5.98 -13.65 -20.36
N PRO A 368 -5.36 -14.40 -21.28
CA PRO A 368 -3.89 -14.38 -21.45
C PRO A 368 -3.30 -13.02 -21.85
N ASP A 369 -4.12 -12.14 -22.41
CA ASP A 369 -3.77 -10.79 -22.86
C ASP A 369 -3.80 -9.72 -21.76
N ILE A 370 -4.29 -10.03 -20.56
CA ILE A 370 -4.21 -9.08 -19.44
C ILE A 370 -2.78 -8.92 -18.95
N MET A 371 -2.50 -7.77 -18.40
CA MET A 371 -1.20 -7.48 -17.79
C MET A 371 -1.38 -7.08 -16.32
N PHE A 372 -0.63 -7.77 -15.44
CA PHE A 372 -0.44 -7.33 -14.07
C PHE A 372 0.75 -6.36 -14.07
N VAL A 373 0.52 -5.11 -13.70
CA VAL A 373 1.50 -4.02 -13.77
C VAL A 373 1.55 -3.26 -12.46
N SER A 374 2.71 -2.65 -12.17
CA SER A 374 2.82 -1.75 -11.03
C SER A 374 2.11 -0.41 -11.28
N ASN A 375 1.91 0.37 -10.24
CA ASN A 375 1.37 1.73 -10.38
C ASN A 375 2.29 2.60 -11.24
N ASN A 376 3.61 2.46 -11.08
CA ASN A 376 4.56 3.25 -11.86
C ASN A 376 4.59 2.84 -13.34
N ASP A 377 4.51 1.52 -13.65
CA ASP A 377 4.35 1.04 -15.02
C ASP A 377 3.08 1.59 -15.67
N LEU A 378 1.96 1.62 -14.90
CA LEU A 378 0.72 2.21 -15.37
C LEU A 378 0.86 3.72 -15.63
N ALA A 379 1.53 4.44 -14.72
CA ALA A 379 1.78 5.88 -14.89
C ALA A 379 2.61 6.15 -16.16
N ASP A 380 3.65 5.36 -16.42
CA ASP A 380 4.46 5.46 -17.63
C ASP A 380 3.64 5.23 -18.89
N TRP A 381 2.79 4.19 -18.89
CA TRP A 381 1.91 3.90 -20.02
C TRP A 381 0.92 5.01 -20.30
N LEU A 382 0.28 5.55 -19.25
CA LEU A 382 -0.68 6.64 -19.37
C LEU A 382 0.00 7.95 -19.82
N ASP A 383 1.20 8.25 -19.34
CA ASP A 383 1.98 9.43 -19.76
C ASP A 383 2.47 9.33 -21.21
N GLY A 384 2.74 8.10 -21.68
CA GLY A 384 3.12 7.82 -23.07
C GLY A 384 1.95 7.70 -24.04
N MET A 385 0.70 7.72 -23.57
CA MET A 385 -0.47 7.56 -24.42
C MET A 385 -0.78 8.84 -25.21
N ASP A 386 -1.23 8.68 -26.44
CA ASP A 386 -1.73 9.81 -27.21
C ASP A 386 -2.83 10.58 -26.44
N PRO A 387 -2.70 11.91 -26.27
CA PRO A 387 -3.62 12.69 -25.45
C PRO A 387 -5.09 12.62 -25.86
N ALA A 388 -5.38 12.50 -27.16
CA ALA A 388 -6.75 12.39 -27.65
C ALA A 388 -7.36 11.02 -27.30
N THR A 389 -6.55 9.96 -27.42
CA THR A 389 -6.90 8.60 -27.01
C THR A 389 -7.18 8.53 -25.51
N LEU A 390 -6.27 9.03 -24.69
CA LEU A 390 -6.44 9.07 -23.24
C LEU A 390 -7.70 9.84 -22.83
N LYS A 391 -7.90 11.02 -23.42
CA LYS A 391 -9.11 11.83 -23.18
C LYS A 391 -10.39 11.06 -23.54
N GLY A 392 -10.39 10.34 -24.66
CA GLY A 392 -11.52 9.49 -25.06
C GLY A 392 -11.81 8.39 -24.04
N LEU A 393 -10.78 7.71 -23.53
CA LEU A 393 -10.91 6.69 -22.49
C LEU A 393 -11.44 7.27 -21.17
N GLN A 394 -10.94 8.43 -20.77
CA GLN A 394 -11.40 9.12 -19.56
C GLN A 394 -12.86 9.65 -19.65
N GLN A 395 -13.43 9.72 -20.84
CA GLN A 395 -14.84 10.08 -21.06
C GLN A 395 -15.78 8.86 -21.01
N LEU A 396 -15.24 7.65 -21.05
CA LEU A 396 -16.07 6.45 -20.88
C LEU A 396 -16.74 6.47 -19.50
N PRO A 397 -17.99 5.99 -19.39
CA PRO A 397 -18.67 5.90 -18.11
C PRO A 397 -17.97 4.89 -17.20
N GLU A 398 -18.25 4.99 -15.89
CA GLU A 398 -17.88 3.96 -14.95
C GLU A 398 -18.42 2.60 -15.38
N GLN A 399 -17.66 1.54 -15.17
CA GLN A 399 -18.12 0.19 -15.44
C GLN A 399 -18.95 -0.33 -14.27
N LYS A 400 -20.18 -0.74 -14.59
CA LYS A 400 -21.06 -1.51 -13.70
C LYS A 400 -21.23 -2.92 -14.24
N TYR A 401 -21.42 -3.91 -13.38
CA TYR A 401 -21.53 -5.32 -13.75
C TYR A 401 -22.43 -6.07 -12.76
#